data_9f2355ff6e176a190a348853df789107
#
_entry.id   9f2355ff6e176a190a348853df789107
#
_cell.length_a   1.000
_cell.length_b   1.000
_cell.length_c   1.000
_cell.angle_alpha   90.00
_cell.angle_beta   90.00
_cell.angle_gamma   90.00
#
_symmetry.space_group_name_H-M   'P 1'
#
loop_
_entity.id
_entity.type
_entity.pdbx_description
1 polymer ?
#
loop_
_entity_poly.entity_id
_entity_poly.type
_entity_poly.pdbx_seq_one_letter_code
_entity_poly.pdbx_strand_id
1 'polypeptide(L)' 'MWEQAIQQKTILITGGTGSFGNTVVRRLLTLGAKKILIFSRDEKKQFDMRNAYHDDRLEFHIGDVRDRESISRAMYGIDL' A
#
# COMPACT_ATOMS: atom_id res chain seq x y z
N MET A 1 -14.92 -7.83 13.02
CA MET A 1 -15.08 -8.44 11.70
C MET A 1 -14.10 -7.91 10.70
N TRP A 2 -14.20 -6.64 10.33
CA TRP A 2 -13.23 -6.04 9.42
C TRP A 2 -11.83 -6.10 9.98
N GLU A 3 -11.69 -5.84 11.28
CA GLU A 3 -10.39 -5.86 11.94
C GLU A 3 -9.72 -7.21 11.81
N GLN A 4 -10.49 -8.28 11.98
CA GLN A 4 -9.93 -9.63 11.87
C GLN A 4 -9.50 -9.95 10.44
N ALA A 5 -10.25 -9.44 9.45
CA ALA A 5 -9.90 -9.65 8.05
C ALA A 5 -8.61 -8.94 7.67
N ILE A 6 -8.29 -7.85 8.33
CA ILE A 6 -7.14 -7.00 8.01
C ILE A 6 -5.90 -7.34 8.85
N GLN A 7 -6.10 -7.78 10.08
CA GLN A 7 -5.00 -8.05 11.00
C GLN A 7 -4.03 -9.07 10.42
N GLN A 8 -2.75 -8.74 10.49
CA GLN A 8 -1.66 -9.60 10.05
C GLN A 8 -1.68 -9.91 8.55
N LYS A 9 -2.40 -9.11 7.76
CA LYS A 9 -2.46 -9.29 6.31
C LYS A 9 -1.50 -8.35 5.61
N THR A 10 -0.97 -8.82 4.50
CA THR A 10 -0.18 -8.00 3.58
C THR A 10 -1.09 -7.55 2.46
N ILE A 11 -1.23 -6.23 2.29
CA ILE A 11 -2.25 -5.64 1.44
C ILE A 11 -1.58 -4.80 0.35
N LEU A 12 -2.04 -4.98 -0.89
CA LEU A 12 -1.59 -4.18 -2.01
C LEU A 12 -2.63 -3.11 -2.33
N ILE A 13 -2.18 -1.87 -2.45
CA ILE A 13 -3.03 -0.76 -2.84
C ILE A 13 -2.45 -0.14 -4.10
N THR A 14 -3.21 -0.13 -5.18
CA THR A 14 -2.81 0.56 -6.41
C THR A 14 -3.33 1.98 -6.36
N GLY A 15 -2.49 2.93 -6.78
CA GLY A 15 -2.88 4.33 -6.79
C GLY A 15 -3.12 4.90 -5.40
N GLY A 16 -2.49 4.35 -4.38
CA GLY A 16 -2.77 4.70 -2.98
C GLY A 16 -2.19 6.01 -2.48
N THR A 17 -1.67 6.85 -3.37
CA THR A 17 -0.99 8.09 -2.96
C THR A 17 -1.88 9.34 -3.01
N GLY A 18 -3.12 9.22 -3.50
CA GLY A 18 -4.08 10.33 -3.51
C GLY A 18 -4.78 10.49 -2.17
N SER A 19 -5.71 11.44 -2.10
CA SER A 19 -6.46 11.70 -0.86
C SER A 19 -7.21 10.47 -0.36
N PHE A 20 -7.91 9.80 -1.26
CA PHE A 20 -8.66 8.60 -0.92
C PHE A 20 -7.71 7.50 -0.44
N GLY A 21 -6.62 7.29 -1.18
CA GLY A 21 -5.63 6.29 -0.80
C GLY A 21 -5.00 6.55 0.56
N ASN A 22 -4.71 7.81 0.86
CA ASN A 22 -4.18 8.19 2.18
C ASN A 22 -5.15 7.82 3.29
N THR A 23 -6.43 8.07 3.10
CA THR A 23 -7.45 7.73 4.08
C THR A 23 -7.51 6.23 4.30
N VAL A 24 -7.49 5.45 3.21
CA VAL A 24 -7.52 3.99 3.28
C VAL A 24 -6.29 3.45 4.00
N VAL A 25 -5.10 3.95 3.64
CA VAL A 25 -3.86 3.51 4.27
C VAL A 25 -3.90 3.74 5.77
N ARG A 26 -4.31 4.93 6.17
CA ARG A 26 -4.40 5.27 7.60
C ARG A 26 -5.34 4.31 8.33
N ARG A 27 -6.46 4.02 7.73
CA ARG A 27 -7.43 3.10 8.30
C ARG A 27 -6.87 1.69 8.42
N LEU A 28 -6.20 1.21 7.38
CA LEU A 28 -5.62 -0.13 7.41
C LEU A 28 -4.52 -0.26 8.47
N LEU A 29 -3.72 0.77 8.65
CA LEU A 29 -2.71 0.76 9.71
C LEU A 29 -3.37 0.67 11.08
N THR A 30 -4.45 1.41 11.28
CA THR A 30 -5.22 1.38 12.53
C THR A 30 -5.81 0.00 12.78
N LEU A 31 -6.23 -0.69 11.73
CA LEU A 31 -6.83 -2.02 11.85
C LEU A 31 -5.81 -3.15 12.03
N GLY A 32 -4.52 -2.82 12.03
CA GLY A 32 -3.49 -3.80 12.34
C GLY A 32 -2.95 -4.57 11.15
N ALA A 33 -2.97 -4.00 9.95
CA ALA A 33 -2.34 -4.62 8.79
C ALA A 33 -0.88 -4.91 9.08
N LYS A 34 -0.40 -6.07 8.62
CA LYS A 34 0.99 -6.45 8.79
C LYS A 34 1.90 -5.61 7.90
N LYS A 35 1.50 -5.44 6.65
CA LYS A 35 2.25 -4.69 5.66
C LYS A 35 1.30 -4.13 4.62
N ILE A 36 1.57 -2.91 4.17
CA ILE A 36 0.80 -2.28 3.11
C ILE A 36 1.77 -1.89 2.01
N LEU A 37 1.57 -2.49 0.84
CA LEU A 37 2.38 -2.23 -0.34
C LEU A 37 1.64 -1.23 -1.21
N ILE A 38 2.25 -0.07 -1.46
CA ILE A 38 1.65 0.99 -2.25
C ILE A 38 2.32 1.00 -3.61
N PHE A 39 1.54 0.73 -4.64
CA PHE A 39 2.00 0.62 -6.02
C PHE A 39 1.41 1.77 -6.82
N SER A 40 2.26 2.67 -7.32
CA SER A 40 1.79 3.80 -8.12
C SER A 40 2.90 4.30 -9.02
N ARG A 41 2.54 5.15 -9.99
CA ARG A 41 3.51 5.78 -10.88
C ARG A 41 4.03 7.11 -10.32
N ASP A 42 3.40 7.64 -9.30
CA ASP A 42 3.72 8.98 -8.80
C ASP A 42 4.78 8.93 -7.71
N GLU A 43 6.03 9.05 -8.14
CA GLU A 43 7.17 8.97 -7.25
C GLU A 43 7.17 10.09 -6.19
N LYS A 44 6.77 11.29 -6.60
CA LYS A 44 6.75 12.42 -5.67
C LYS A 44 5.73 12.22 -4.56
N LYS A 45 4.55 11.77 -4.92
CA LYS A 45 3.50 11.51 -3.90
C LYS A 45 3.89 10.37 -2.98
N GLN A 46 4.58 9.36 -3.49
CA GLN A 46 5.09 8.29 -2.64
C GLN A 46 6.12 8.81 -1.66
N PHE A 47 7.00 9.67 -2.13
CA PHE A 47 8.02 10.29 -1.27
C PHE A 47 7.34 11.10 -0.16
N ASP A 48 6.35 11.90 -0.51
CA ASP A 48 5.63 12.71 0.46
C ASP A 48 4.91 11.83 1.49
N MET A 49 4.29 10.77 1.05
CA MET A 49 3.58 9.84 1.93
C MET A 49 4.54 9.13 2.87
N ARG A 50 5.68 8.68 2.35
CA ARG A 50 6.69 8.03 3.17
C ARG A 50 7.15 8.93 4.30
N ASN A 51 7.38 10.21 4.00
CA ASN A 51 7.83 11.18 4.99
C ASN A 51 6.73 11.52 6.00
N ALA A 52 5.47 11.48 5.56
CA ALA A 52 4.35 11.80 6.44
C ALA A 52 4.09 10.71 7.48
N TYR A 53 4.23 9.45 7.09
CA TYR A 53 3.84 8.34 7.97
C TYR A 53 4.98 7.78 8.82
N HIS A 54 6.18 7.68 8.24
CA HIS A 54 7.32 7.07 8.94
C HIS A 54 6.97 5.72 9.58
N ASP A 55 6.25 4.89 8.85
CA ASP A 55 5.78 3.60 9.37
C ASP A 55 6.42 2.47 8.57
N ASP A 56 7.13 1.58 9.29
CA ASP A 56 7.87 0.49 8.66
C ASP A 56 6.96 -0.53 7.96
N ARG A 57 5.68 -0.51 8.25
CA ARG A 57 4.72 -1.40 7.59
C ARG A 57 4.39 -0.96 6.18
N LEU A 58 4.72 0.29 5.83
CA LEU A 58 4.48 0.81 4.48
C LEU A 58 5.66 0.49 3.58
N GLU A 59 5.38 -0.09 2.44
CA GLU A 59 6.36 -0.38 1.41
C GLU A 59 5.89 0.24 0.11
N PHE A 60 6.81 0.87 -0.62
CA PHE A 60 6.46 1.66 -1.79
C PHE A 60 7.12 1.08 -3.03
N HIS A 61 6.33 0.91 -4.09
CA HIS A 61 6.82 0.45 -5.38
C HIS A 61 6.37 1.39 -6.47
N ILE A 62 7.31 1.80 -7.30
CA ILE A 62 7.03 2.64 -8.46
C ILE A 62 6.77 1.73 -9.65
N GLY A 63 5.64 1.90 -10.30
CA GLY A 63 5.33 1.11 -11.47
C GLY A 63 3.98 1.45 -12.04
N ASP A 64 3.67 0.84 -13.18
CA ASP A 64 2.43 1.04 -13.90
C ASP A 64 1.61 -0.25 -13.83
N VAL A 65 0.35 -0.15 -13.40
CA VAL A 65 -0.52 -1.33 -13.28
C VAL A 65 -0.77 -2.00 -14.64
N ARG A 66 -0.50 -1.29 -15.73
CA ARG A 66 -0.62 -1.85 -17.07
C ARG A 66 0.58 -2.72 -17.44
N ASP A 67 1.67 -2.63 -16.70
CA ASP A 67 2.85 -3.45 -16.89
C ASP A 67 2.69 -4.76 -16.12
N ARG A 68 2.47 -5.83 -16.85
CA ARG A 68 2.21 -7.15 -16.25
C ARG A 68 3.32 -7.61 -15.33
N GLU A 69 4.56 -7.42 -15.74
CA GLU A 69 5.69 -7.87 -14.93
C GLU A 69 5.77 -7.11 -13.63
N SER A 70 5.60 -5.79 -13.69
CA SER A 70 5.65 -4.94 -12.49
C SER A 70 4.57 -5.33 -11.50
N ILE A 71 3.33 -5.47 -11.98
CA ILE A 71 2.21 -5.78 -11.08
C ILE A 71 2.34 -7.20 -10.53
N SER A 72 2.80 -8.13 -11.34
CA SER A 72 2.99 -9.52 -10.88
C SER A 72 4.01 -9.60 -9.77
N ARG A 73 5.11 -8.89 -9.89
CA ARG A 73 6.12 -8.84 -8.83
C ARG A 73 5.59 -8.18 -7.58
N ALA A 74 4.82 -7.12 -7.74
CA ALA A 74 4.23 -6.42 -6.61
C ALA A 74 3.22 -7.28 -5.87
N MET A 75 2.56 -8.18 -6.57
CA MET A 75 1.53 -9.04 -5.97
C MET A 75 2.09 -10.26 -5.24
N TYR A 76 3.37 -10.52 -5.37
CA TYR A 76 3.97 -11.66 -4.71
C TYR A 76 3.88 -11.50 -3.19
N GLY A 77 3.32 -12.49 -2.52
CA GLY A 77 3.18 -12.45 -1.07
C GLY A 77 2.03 -11.59 -0.55
N ILE A 78 1.16 -11.11 -1.44
CA ILE A 78 0.03 -10.29 -1.06
C ILE A 78 -1.16 -11.16 -0.66
N ASP A 79 -1.82 -10.79 0.43
CA ASP A 79 -3.04 -11.47 0.91
C ASP A 79 -4.31 -10.83 0.35
N LEU A 80 -4.29 -9.50 0.19
CA LEU A 80 -5.47 -8.77 -0.24
C LEU A 80 -5.16 -7.73 -1.31
#